data_f49e27e5ec106f4c7414e60d94f3f8f7
#
_entry.id   f49e27e5ec106f4c7414e60d94f3f8f7
#
_cell.length_a   1.000
_cell.length_b   1.000
_cell.length_c   1.000
_cell.angle_alpha   90.00
_cell.angle_beta   90.00
_cell.angle_gamma   90.00
#
_symmetry.space_group_name_H-M   'P 1'
#
loop_
_entity.id
_entity.type
_entity.pdbx_description
1 polymer ?
#
loop_
_entity_poly.entity_id
_entity_poly.type
_entity_poly.pdbx_seq_one_letter_code
_entity_poly.pdbx_strand_id
1 'polypeptide(L)'
;WLITGARGAGLGIIMARTGDKVEHGRGATMFLTDMDRAGIEIVRDLDTLDRGFTGGHSEILLNDVRIPASDILGEIDEGYRYAQVRLGPARLTHCMRWLGAMNRAHDTAVAYAARREGFGRLIGHHEGVGFQLADNEMDIHMARLVIWQAAWALDNGSDGRQETAMAKVLCSEAAGRVVDRSLQVLGGLGITSDTVVSRIYRDVRPFRIYDGPSEVHRWSIAERLMRQQRKKNG
;
A
#
# COMPACT_ATOMS: atom_id res chain seq x y z
N TRP A 1 -13.48 11.09 -1.32
CA TRP A 1 -12.36 11.99 -1.57
C TRP A 1 -11.06 11.19 -1.62
N LEU A 2 -9.96 11.75 -2.08
CA LEU A 2 -8.66 11.08 -2.25
C LEU A 2 -8.73 9.95 -3.30
N ILE A 3 -9.28 10.28 -4.47
CA ILE A 3 -9.47 9.32 -5.56
C ILE A 3 -8.25 9.35 -6.48
N THR A 4 -7.45 8.29 -6.41
CA THR A 4 -6.20 8.16 -7.17
C THR A 4 -6.49 8.00 -8.66
N GLY A 5 -5.83 8.84 -9.49
CA GLY A 5 -5.91 8.75 -10.94
C GLY A 5 -7.23 9.23 -11.55
N ALA A 6 -8.11 9.87 -10.78
CA ALA A 6 -9.39 10.35 -11.28
C ALA A 6 -9.22 11.35 -12.43
N ARG A 7 -8.24 12.26 -12.29
CA ARG A 7 -7.90 13.18 -13.39
C ARG A 7 -7.24 12.39 -14.54
N GLY A 8 -7.90 12.41 -15.68
CA GLY A 8 -7.50 11.65 -16.86
C GLY A 8 -8.03 10.23 -16.95
N ALA A 9 -8.81 9.76 -15.98
CA ALA A 9 -9.55 8.51 -16.12
C ALA A 9 -10.74 8.68 -17.06
N GLY A 10 -10.88 7.80 -18.04
CA GLY A 10 -12.07 7.73 -18.89
C GLY A 10 -13.22 6.98 -18.22
N LEU A 11 -12.89 5.95 -17.42
CA LEU A 11 -13.85 5.09 -16.73
C LEU A 11 -13.62 5.08 -15.22
N GLY A 12 -14.71 4.94 -14.47
CA GLY A 12 -14.71 4.78 -13.02
C GLY A 12 -15.57 3.61 -12.56
N ILE A 13 -15.19 3.01 -11.44
CA ILE A 13 -16.05 2.07 -10.72
C ILE A 13 -16.48 2.74 -9.42
N ILE A 14 -17.77 2.99 -9.29
CA ILE A 14 -18.36 3.61 -8.11
C ILE A 14 -19.02 2.52 -7.27
N MET A 15 -18.63 2.39 -6.02
CA MET A 15 -19.35 1.54 -5.08
C MET A 15 -20.29 2.41 -4.24
N ALA A 16 -21.59 2.17 -4.36
CA ALA A 16 -22.63 2.89 -3.63
C ALA A 16 -23.48 1.94 -2.79
N ARG A 17 -24.01 2.47 -1.68
CA ARG A 17 -24.95 1.73 -0.86
C ARG A 17 -26.31 1.66 -1.59
N THR A 18 -26.83 0.44 -1.78
CA THR A 18 -28.09 0.16 -2.43
C THR A 18 -29.13 -0.49 -1.49
N GLY A 19 -28.67 -1.13 -0.41
CA GLY A 19 -29.51 -1.65 0.65
C GLY A 19 -29.65 -0.69 1.83
N ASP A 20 -30.66 -0.92 2.69
CA ASP A 20 -30.93 -0.11 3.89
C ASP A 20 -29.74 -0.12 4.86
N LYS A 21 -29.03 -1.24 4.93
CA LYS A 21 -27.83 -1.43 5.76
C LYS A 21 -26.77 -2.23 5.02
N VAL A 22 -25.52 -1.87 5.20
CA VAL A 22 -24.40 -2.72 4.79
C VAL A 22 -24.10 -3.69 5.92
N GLU A 23 -24.68 -4.88 5.82
CA GLU A 23 -24.49 -5.95 6.80
C GLU A 23 -23.79 -7.16 6.16
N HIS A 24 -22.89 -7.77 6.90
CA HIS A 24 -22.15 -8.98 6.46
C HIS A 24 -21.50 -8.85 5.06
N GLY A 25 -21.16 -7.61 4.65
CA GLY A 25 -20.57 -7.34 3.34
C GLY A 25 -21.57 -7.21 2.19
N ARG A 26 -22.87 -7.14 2.47
CA ARG A 26 -23.96 -6.91 1.52
C ARG A 26 -24.54 -5.50 1.65
N GLY A 27 -25.32 -5.07 0.67
CA GLY A 27 -26.00 -3.78 0.66
C GLY A 27 -25.21 -2.67 -0.03
N ALA A 28 -24.17 -3.01 -0.78
CA ALA A 28 -23.45 -2.11 -1.67
C ALA A 28 -23.32 -2.73 -3.06
N THR A 29 -23.48 -1.93 -4.09
CA THR A 29 -23.38 -2.34 -5.51
C THR A 29 -22.27 -1.56 -6.19
N MET A 30 -21.59 -2.18 -7.13
CA MET A 30 -20.62 -1.52 -8.00
C MET A 30 -21.25 -1.12 -9.32
N PHE A 31 -20.94 0.09 -9.76
CA PHE A 31 -21.40 0.67 -11.01
C PHE A 31 -20.22 1.07 -11.87
N LEU A 32 -20.24 0.67 -13.14
CA LEU A 32 -19.29 1.16 -14.13
C LEU A 32 -19.84 2.45 -14.74
N THR A 33 -19.01 3.47 -14.91
CA THR A 33 -19.46 4.74 -15.47
C THR A 33 -18.33 5.47 -16.19
N ASP A 34 -18.69 6.23 -17.21
CA ASP A 34 -17.77 7.21 -17.77
C ASP A 34 -17.53 8.33 -16.77
N MET A 35 -16.31 8.83 -16.71
CA MET A 35 -15.94 9.89 -15.75
C MET A 35 -16.39 11.30 -16.17
N ASP A 36 -16.82 11.48 -17.42
CA ASP A 36 -17.43 12.71 -17.94
C ASP A 36 -18.96 12.73 -17.81
N ARG A 37 -19.54 11.70 -17.17
CA ARG A 37 -21.00 11.61 -16.96
C ARG A 37 -21.51 12.78 -16.14
N ALA A 38 -22.68 13.30 -16.51
CA ALA A 38 -23.35 14.39 -15.81
C ALA A 38 -23.54 14.06 -14.31
N GLY A 39 -23.17 15.00 -13.45
CA GLY A 39 -23.19 14.85 -12.00
C GLY A 39 -21.89 14.34 -11.38
N ILE A 40 -20.89 13.98 -12.19
CA ILE A 40 -19.52 13.69 -11.71
C ILE A 40 -18.65 14.92 -11.92
N GLU A 41 -18.08 15.45 -10.85
CA GLU A 41 -17.22 16.61 -10.89
C GLU A 41 -15.89 16.34 -10.14
N ILE A 42 -14.77 16.64 -10.78
CA ILE A 42 -13.47 16.69 -10.12
C ILE A 42 -13.30 18.09 -9.54
N VAL A 43 -13.54 18.21 -8.23
CA VAL A 43 -13.55 19.50 -7.51
C VAL A 43 -12.15 20.11 -7.45
N ARG A 44 -11.16 19.30 -7.10
CA ARG A 44 -9.75 19.73 -7.02
C ARG A 44 -8.80 18.55 -7.02
N ASP A 45 -7.55 18.80 -7.35
CA ASP A 45 -6.45 17.89 -7.08
C ASP A 45 -5.88 18.17 -5.69
N LEU A 46 -5.55 17.12 -4.97
CA LEU A 46 -5.03 17.20 -3.61
C LEU A 46 -3.50 17.30 -3.64
N ASP A 47 -2.94 18.23 -2.89
CA ASP A 47 -1.49 18.27 -2.66
C ASP A 47 -1.16 17.25 -1.57
N THR A 48 -0.60 16.13 -1.99
CA THR A 48 -0.28 14.99 -1.12
C THR A 48 1.22 14.80 -0.97
N LEU A 49 1.63 14.05 0.06
CA LEU A 49 3.04 13.75 0.32
C LEU A 49 3.67 12.93 -0.81
N ASP A 50 2.94 11.94 -1.33
CA ASP A 50 3.34 11.12 -2.46
C ASP A 50 3.02 11.80 -3.79
N ARG A 51 3.95 11.68 -4.74
CA ARG A 51 3.80 12.23 -6.10
C ARG A 51 4.08 11.16 -7.17
N GLY A 52 4.06 9.89 -6.75
CA GLY A 52 4.41 8.76 -7.61
C GLY A 52 3.35 8.35 -8.63
N PHE A 53 2.11 8.85 -8.51
CA PHE A 53 1.01 8.48 -9.40
C PHE A 53 0.76 9.55 -10.46
N THR A 54 0.69 9.10 -11.71
CA THR A 54 0.20 9.93 -12.81
C THR A 54 -1.26 10.31 -12.54
N GLY A 55 -1.59 11.60 -12.65
CA GLY A 55 -2.91 12.13 -12.34
C GLY A 55 -3.18 12.39 -10.84
N GLY A 56 -2.22 12.07 -9.95
CA GLY A 56 -2.30 12.38 -8.53
C GLY A 56 -3.54 11.81 -7.84
N HIS A 57 -4.05 12.57 -6.85
CA HIS A 57 -5.26 12.24 -6.08
C HIS A 57 -6.23 13.41 -6.15
N SER A 58 -7.49 13.12 -6.39
CA SER A 58 -8.51 14.16 -6.57
C SER A 58 -9.65 14.00 -5.58
N GLU A 59 -10.32 15.11 -5.31
CA GLU A 59 -11.62 15.14 -4.66
C GLU A 59 -12.69 15.14 -5.74
N ILE A 60 -13.66 14.23 -5.63
CA ILE A 60 -14.78 14.06 -6.56
C ILE A 60 -16.07 14.34 -5.82
N LEU A 61 -16.95 15.12 -6.45
CA LEU A 61 -18.34 15.28 -6.06
C LEU A 61 -19.21 14.43 -6.98
N LEU A 62 -20.14 13.69 -6.40
CA LEU A 62 -21.18 12.93 -7.09
C LEU A 62 -22.53 13.54 -6.72
N ASN A 63 -23.22 14.14 -7.68
CA ASN A 63 -24.49 14.80 -7.48
C ASN A 63 -25.50 14.34 -8.53
N ASP A 64 -26.56 13.65 -8.10
CA ASP A 64 -27.60 13.09 -8.97
C ASP A 64 -27.06 12.29 -10.19
N VAL A 65 -25.96 11.57 -10.02
CA VAL A 65 -25.37 10.74 -11.08
C VAL A 65 -26.32 9.59 -11.41
N ARG A 66 -26.81 9.57 -12.65
CA ARG A 66 -27.72 8.51 -13.13
C ARG A 66 -26.95 7.50 -13.96
N ILE A 67 -26.91 6.26 -13.50
CA ILE A 67 -26.24 5.15 -14.15
C ILE A 67 -27.29 4.11 -14.53
N PRO A 68 -27.33 3.66 -15.80
CA PRO A 68 -28.26 2.60 -16.21
C PRO A 68 -28.04 1.30 -15.45
N ALA A 69 -29.08 0.52 -15.22
CA ALA A 69 -28.95 -0.77 -14.55
C ALA A 69 -28.12 -1.78 -15.35
N SER A 70 -27.94 -1.60 -16.66
CA SER A 70 -27.02 -2.37 -17.50
C SER A 70 -25.57 -2.20 -17.12
N ASP A 71 -25.21 -1.11 -16.46
CA ASP A 71 -23.84 -0.76 -16.10
C ASP A 71 -23.49 -1.18 -14.65
N ILE A 72 -24.37 -1.99 -14.03
CA ILE A 72 -24.05 -2.65 -12.76
C ILE A 72 -22.96 -3.68 -12.99
N LEU A 73 -21.89 -3.60 -12.22
CA LEU A 73 -20.78 -4.55 -12.25
C LEU A 73 -21.07 -5.69 -11.27
N GLY A 74 -21.48 -6.83 -11.80
CA GLY A 74 -21.84 -8.01 -11.03
C GLY A 74 -23.27 -7.94 -10.46
N GLU A 75 -23.50 -8.47 -9.27
CA GLU A 75 -24.80 -8.58 -8.63
C GLU A 75 -25.09 -7.38 -7.72
N ILE A 76 -26.38 -7.01 -7.65
CA ILE A 76 -26.86 -5.99 -6.70
C ILE A 76 -26.52 -6.42 -5.26
N ASP A 77 -26.09 -5.47 -4.43
CA ASP A 77 -25.71 -5.64 -3.03
C ASP A 77 -24.46 -6.51 -2.76
N GLU A 78 -23.77 -7.01 -3.79
CA GLU A 78 -22.56 -7.82 -3.66
C GLU A 78 -21.24 -7.03 -3.93
N GLY A 79 -21.30 -5.74 -4.15
CA GLY A 79 -20.16 -4.91 -4.54
C GLY A 79 -19.01 -4.97 -3.53
N TYR A 80 -19.29 -5.04 -2.23
CA TYR A 80 -18.24 -5.18 -1.20
C TYR A 80 -17.49 -6.51 -1.33
N ARG A 81 -18.19 -7.61 -1.66
CA ARG A 81 -17.55 -8.92 -1.90
C ARG A 81 -16.57 -8.85 -3.07
N TYR A 82 -16.96 -8.22 -4.18
CA TYR A 82 -16.08 -8.04 -5.34
C TYR A 82 -14.86 -7.18 -4.99
N ALA A 83 -15.05 -6.12 -4.21
CA ALA A 83 -13.92 -5.33 -3.71
C ALA A 83 -12.93 -6.18 -2.90
N GLN A 84 -13.40 -7.05 -2.03
CA GLN A 84 -12.52 -7.92 -1.21
C GLN A 84 -11.77 -8.96 -2.06
N VAL A 85 -12.38 -9.53 -3.09
CA VAL A 85 -11.72 -10.44 -4.05
C VAL A 85 -10.53 -9.74 -4.70
N ARG A 86 -10.70 -8.50 -5.13
CA ARG A 86 -9.64 -7.70 -5.76
C ARG A 86 -8.56 -7.27 -4.76
N LEU A 87 -8.95 -6.85 -3.56
CA LEU A 87 -8.04 -6.26 -2.57
C LEU A 87 -7.05 -7.29 -1.98
N GLY A 88 -7.40 -8.58 -1.94
CA GLY A 88 -6.49 -9.61 -1.45
C GLY A 88 -5.17 -9.63 -2.23
N PRO A 89 -5.17 -9.99 -3.52
CA PRO A 89 -3.97 -9.97 -4.37
C PRO A 89 -3.32 -8.59 -4.47
N ALA A 90 -4.11 -7.50 -4.52
CA ALA A 90 -3.58 -6.16 -4.64
C ALA A 90 -2.69 -5.76 -3.46
N ARG A 91 -3.06 -6.12 -2.24
CA ARG A 91 -2.21 -5.87 -1.05
C ARG A 91 -0.85 -6.53 -1.16
N LEU A 92 -0.81 -7.76 -1.67
CA LEU A 92 0.44 -8.49 -1.85
C LEU A 92 1.30 -7.86 -2.96
N THR A 93 0.70 -7.44 -4.08
CA THR A 93 1.44 -6.74 -5.15
C THR A 93 2.01 -5.41 -4.67
N HIS A 94 1.34 -4.70 -3.77
CA HIS A 94 1.90 -3.51 -3.12
C HIS A 94 3.10 -3.84 -2.25
N CYS A 95 3.08 -4.94 -1.49
CA CYS A 95 4.25 -5.41 -0.73
C CYS A 95 5.44 -5.68 -1.66
N MET A 96 5.21 -6.36 -2.80
CA MET A 96 6.23 -6.64 -3.80
C MET A 96 6.83 -5.36 -4.40
N ARG A 97 5.98 -4.40 -4.78
CA ARG A 97 6.42 -3.10 -5.31
C ARG A 97 7.31 -2.35 -4.33
N TRP A 98 6.91 -2.28 -3.08
CA TRP A 98 7.68 -1.56 -2.07
C TRP A 98 8.93 -2.31 -1.63
N LEU A 99 8.95 -3.64 -1.70
CA LEU A 99 10.19 -4.41 -1.55
C LEU A 99 11.23 -4.00 -2.61
N GLY A 100 10.81 -3.82 -3.87
CA GLY A 100 11.69 -3.31 -4.91
C GLY A 100 12.22 -1.90 -4.62
N ALA A 101 11.38 -1.02 -4.07
CA ALA A 101 11.80 0.32 -3.68
C ALA A 101 12.75 0.32 -2.47
N MET A 102 12.52 -0.55 -1.48
CA MET A 102 13.46 -0.77 -0.36
C MET A 102 14.84 -1.19 -0.84
N ASN A 103 14.92 -2.21 -1.72
CA ASN A 103 16.18 -2.64 -2.31
C ASN A 103 16.89 -1.46 -2.99
N ARG A 104 16.20 -0.70 -3.84
CA ARG A 104 16.80 0.43 -4.54
C ARG A 104 17.31 1.52 -3.60
N ALA A 105 16.58 1.84 -2.54
CA ALA A 105 17.01 2.82 -1.56
C ALA A 105 18.25 2.33 -0.78
N HIS A 106 18.22 1.07 -0.36
CA HIS A 106 19.32 0.42 0.33
C HIS A 106 20.59 0.36 -0.54
N ASP A 107 20.49 -0.14 -1.77
CA ASP A 107 21.60 -0.23 -2.72
C ASP A 107 22.26 1.14 -2.96
N THR A 108 21.43 2.20 -3.06
CA THR A 108 21.92 3.58 -3.20
C THR A 108 22.71 4.02 -1.96
N ALA A 109 22.23 3.70 -0.76
CA ALA A 109 22.90 4.01 0.49
C ALA A 109 24.21 3.22 0.66
N VAL A 110 24.21 1.91 0.35
CA VAL A 110 25.40 1.05 0.38
C VAL A 110 26.47 1.56 -0.58
N ALA A 111 26.10 1.83 -1.83
CA ALA A 111 27.03 2.36 -2.83
C ALA A 111 27.62 3.72 -2.43
N TYR A 112 26.87 4.56 -1.74
CA TYR A 112 27.37 5.82 -1.20
C TYR A 112 28.31 5.57 -0.02
N ALA A 113 27.93 4.74 0.94
CA ALA A 113 28.73 4.44 2.13
C ALA A 113 30.08 3.77 1.81
N ALA A 114 30.14 3.02 0.71
CA ALA A 114 31.32 2.35 0.22
C ALA A 114 32.36 3.27 -0.49
N ARG A 115 31.98 4.53 -0.79
CA ARG A 115 32.87 5.49 -1.48
C ARG A 115 33.07 6.80 -0.74
N ARG A 116 32.14 7.17 0.14
CA ARG A 116 32.23 8.43 0.89
C ARG A 116 33.15 8.27 2.07
N GLU A 117 34.13 9.12 2.16
CA GLU A 117 35.03 9.22 3.33
C GLU A 117 34.56 10.31 4.30
N GLY A 118 34.69 10.03 5.56
CA GLY A 118 34.43 10.93 6.67
C GLY A 118 35.13 10.44 7.94
N PHE A 119 35.65 11.34 8.74
CA PHE A 119 36.36 11.01 9.99
C PHE A 119 37.46 9.97 9.78
N GLY A 120 38.24 10.13 8.69
CA GLY A 120 39.45 9.36 8.41
C GLY A 120 39.23 7.97 7.77
N ARG A 121 38.02 7.57 7.44
CA ARG A 121 37.73 6.30 6.75
C ARG A 121 36.42 6.36 5.96
N LEU A 122 36.16 5.33 5.14
CA LEU A 122 34.85 5.18 4.47
C LEU A 122 33.74 5.15 5.50
N ILE A 123 32.63 5.87 5.25
CA ILE A 123 31.57 5.99 6.23
C ILE A 123 30.88 4.64 6.53
N GLY A 124 30.84 3.71 5.58
CA GLY A 124 30.32 2.35 5.79
C GLY A 124 31.08 1.53 6.84
N HIS A 125 32.33 1.91 7.17
CA HIS A 125 33.15 1.26 8.21
C HIS A 125 32.95 1.86 9.61
N HIS A 126 32.12 2.89 9.76
CA HIS A 126 31.67 3.35 11.06
C HIS A 126 30.51 2.50 11.55
N GLU A 127 30.60 1.99 12.78
CA GLU A 127 29.56 1.07 13.34
C GLU A 127 28.15 1.63 13.25
N GLY A 128 27.96 2.91 13.59
CA GLY A 128 26.64 3.55 13.53
C GLY A 128 26.03 3.62 12.12
N VAL A 129 26.85 3.61 11.06
CA VAL A 129 26.38 3.51 9.66
C VAL A 129 26.21 2.05 9.28
N GLY A 130 27.20 1.20 9.60
CA GLY A 130 27.17 -0.22 9.28
C GLY A 130 25.97 -0.94 9.90
N PHE A 131 25.59 -0.60 11.14
CA PHE A 131 24.41 -1.18 11.80
C PHE A 131 23.11 -0.80 11.11
N GLN A 132 22.97 0.44 10.64
CA GLN A 132 21.78 0.84 9.86
C GLN A 132 21.66 0.06 8.54
N LEU A 133 22.79 -0.20 7.87
CA LEU A 133 22.81 -0.99 6.64
C LEU A 133 22.49 -2.47 6.91
N ALA A 134 23.01 -3.05 7.99
CA ALA A 134 22.70 -4.40 8.41
C ALA A 134 21.20 -4.57 8.80
N ASP A 135 20.65 -3.62 9.54
CA ASP A 135 19.23 -3.58 9.88
C ASP A 135 18.34 -3.50 8.63
N ASN A 136 18.77 -2.74 7.62
CA ASN A 136 18.06 -2.66 6.35
C ASN A 136 18.03 -4.01 5.64
N GLU A 137 19.16 -4.71 5.58
CA GLU A 137 19.26 -6.04 4.96
C GLU A 137 18.33 -7.04 5.65
N MET A 138 18.29 -7.04 6.99
CA MET A 138 17.38 -7.89 7.76
C MET A 138 15.91 -7.56 7.49
N ASP A 139 15.53 -6.29 7.50
CA ASP A 139 14.15 -5.86 7.20
C ASP A 139 13.73 -6.25 5.77
N ILE A 140 14.61 -6.10 4.78
CA ILE A 140 14.39 -6.47 3.38
C ILE A 140 14.23 -7.99 3.24
N HIS A 141 15.09 -8.76 3.89
CA HIS A 141 15.05 -10.22 3.87
C HIS A 141 13.73 -10.74 4.46
N MET A 142 13.34 -10.25 5.64
CA MET A 142 12.09 -10.62 6.28
C MET A 142 10.87 -10.23 5.43
N ALA A 143 10.87 -9.05 4.83
CA ALA A 143 9.80 -8.61 3.93
C ALA A 143 9.65 -9.55 2.73
N ARG A 144 10.76 -10.01 2.14
CA ARG A 144 10.77 -10.98 1.04
C ARG A 144 10.16 -12.31 1.45
N LEU A 145 10.56 -12.84 2.60
CA LEU A 145 10.06 -14.13 3.10
C LEU A 145 8.56 -14.11 3.37
N VAL A 146 8.03 -13.06 3.98
CA VAL A 146 6.58 -13.00 4.27
C VAL A 146 5.75 -12.80 3.00
N ILE A 147 6.29 -12.14 1.98
CA ILE A 147 5.65 -12.04 0.66
C ILE A 147 5.58 -13.42 0.01
N TRP A 148 6.69 -14.17 0.00
CA TRP A 148 6.73 -15.51 -0.58
C TRP A 148 5.82 -16.48 0.16
N GLN A 149 5.77 -16.41 1.49
CA GLN A 149 4.84 -17.23 2.29
C GLN A 149 3.37 -16.92 1.93
N ALA A 150 3.01 -15.65 1.79
CA ALA A 150 1.65 -15.28 1.42
C ALA A 150 1.30 -15.72 -0.01
N ALA A 151 2.22 -15.59 -0.96
CA ALA A 151 2.04 -16.07 -2.32
C ALA A 151 1.88 -17.60 -2.35
N TRP A 152 2.76 -18.32 -1.67
CA TRP A 152 2.69 -19.78 -1.56
C TRP A 152 1.37 -20.26 -0.96
N ALA A 153 0.86 -19.59 0.08
CA ALA A 153 -0.43 -19.93 0.69
C ALA A 153 -1.58 -19.79 -0.31
N LEU A 154 -1.58 -18.70 -1.11
CA LEU A 154 -2.57 -18.49 -2.17
C LEU A 154 -2.48 -19.57 -3.26
N ASP A 155 -1.28 -19.91 -3.72
CA ASP A 155 -1.03 -20.92 -4.75
C ASP A 155 -1.46 -22.32 -4.28
N ASN A 156 -1.46 -22.58 -2.97
CA ASN A 156 -1.91 -23.82 -2.37
C ASN A 156 -3.38 -23.82 -1.89
N GLY A 157 -4.19 -22.89 -2.41
CA GLY A 157 -5.64 -22.86 -2.22
C GLY A 157 -6.11 -22.27 -0.87
N SER A 158 -5.21 -21.68 -0.09
CA SER A 158 -5.61 -20.88 1.08
C SER A 158 -6.29 -19.59 0.62
N ASP A 159 -7.19 -19.03 1.44
CA ASP A 159 -7.73 -17.69 1.19
C ASP A 159 -6.68 -16.58 1.40
N GLY A 160 -5.52 -16.92 1.97
CA GLY A 160 -4.35 -16.07 2.17
C GLY A 160 -4.59 -14.82 3.02
N ARG A 161 -5.74 -14.73 3.68
CA ARG A 161 -6.14 -13.50 4.40
C ARG A 161 -5.24 -13.18 5.59
N GLN A 162 -4.80 -14.22 6.31
CA GLN A 162 -3.92 -14.05 7.47
C GLN A 162 -2.53 -13.64 7.02
N GLU A 163 -1.97 -14.39 6.07
CA GLU A 163 -0.64 -14.19 5.52
C GLU A 163 -0.51 -12.84 4.82
N THR A 164 -1.50 -12.47 4.02
CA THR A 164 -1.54 -11.16 3.35
C THR A 164 -1.66 -10.00 4.34
N ALA A 165 -2.45 -10.15 5.41
CA ALA A 165 -2.56 -9.12 6.44
C ALA A 165 -1.23 -8.95 7.21
N MET A 166 -0.56 -10.05 7.56
CA MET A 166 0.77 -10.01 8.19
C MET A 166 1.82 -9.42 7.25
N ALA A 167 1.85 -9.87 6.00
CA ALA A 167 2.78 -9.33 5.00
C ALA A 167 2.60 -7.83 4.82
N LYS A 168 1.34 -7.34 4.74
CA LYS A 168 1.06 -5.91 4.56
C LYS A 168 1.58 -5.08 5.74
N VAL A 169 1.38 -5.50 6.98
CA VAL A 169 1.91 -4.80 8.16
C VAL A 169 3.43 -4.81 8.15
N LEU A 170 4.03 -6.00 8.06
CA LEU A 170 5.49 -6.14 8.13
C LEU A 170 6.19 -5.36 7.01
N CYS A 171 5.73 -5.50 5.75
CA CYS A 171 6.34 -4.80 4.62
C CYS A 171 6.16 -3.28 4.71
N SER A 172 4.99 -2.78 5.12
CA SER A 172 4.76 -1.33 5.18
C SER A 172 5.57 -0.65 6.29
N GLU A 173 5.73 -1.30 7.42
CA GLU A 173 6.57 -0.79 8.52
C GLU A 173 8.06 -0.89 8.18
N ALA A 174 8.51 -2.03 7.64
CA ALA A 174 9.89 -2.23 7.20
C ALA A 174 10.28 -1.22 6.11
N ALA A 175 9.41 -0.99 5.14
CA ALA A 175 9.67 -0.04 4.06
C ALA A 175 9.93 1.38 4.58
N GLY A 176 9.17 1.82 5.57
CA GLY A 176 9.41 3.10 6.25
C GLY A 176 10.80 3.15 6.89
N ARG A 177 11.16 2.11 7.66
CA ARG A 177 12.45 2.05 8.36
C ARG A 177 13.65 1.98 7.40
N VAL A 178 13.58 1.11 6.39
CA VAL A 178 14.66 0.93 5.41
C VAL A 178 14.94 2.22 4.64
N VAL A 179 13.88 2.88 4.18
CA VAL A 179 14.04 4.11 3.39
C VAL A 179 14.52 5.27 4.25
N ASP A 180 14.05 5.37 5.51
CA ASP A 180 14.49 6.37 6.47
C ASP A 180 15.99 6.22 6.78
N ARG A 181 16.45 5.01 7.14
CA ARG A 181 17.87 4.74 7.38
C ARG A 181 18.72 4.99 6.12
N SER A 182 18.22 4.60 4.95
CA SER A 182 18.93 4.84 3.68
C SER A 182 19.12 6.34 3.41
N LEU A 183 18.08 7.14 3.68
CA LEU A 183 18.13 8.59 3.58
C LEU A 183 19.12 9.17 4.60
N GLN A 184 19.10 8.68 5.84
CA GLN A 184 20.01 9.10 6.90
C GLN A 184 21.48 8.82 6.56
N VAL A 185 21.78 7.64 6.01
CA VAL A 185 23.15 7.27 5.57
C VAL A 185 23.66 8.21 4.47
N LEU A 186 22.80 8.65 3.57
CA LEU A 186 23.14 9.60 2.52
C LEU A 186 23.38 11.03 3.05
N GLY A 187 22.93 11.35 4.27
CA GLY A 187 23.05 12.68 4.86
C GLY A 187 22.40 13.77 4.01
N GLY A 188 23.08 14.90 3.81
CA GLY A 188 22.56 16.01 3.00
C GLY A 188 22.19 15.62 1.57
N LEU A 189 22.91 14.68 0.96
CA LEU A 189 22.54 14.14 -0.37
C LEU A 189 21.19 13.42 -0.36
N GLY A 190 20.84 12.76 0.75
CA GLY A 190 19.59 12.01 0.89
C GLY A 190 18.33 12.86 0.81
N ILE A 191 18.39 14.15 1.18
CA ILE A 191 17.25 15.06 1.14
C ILE A 191 17.12 15.82 -0.18
N THR A 192 18.10 15.69 -1.09
CA THR A 192 18.04 16.30 -2.43
C THR A 192 17.29 15.43 -3.42
N SER A 193 17.03 15.97 -4.61
CA SER A 193 16.51 15.21 -5.76
C SER A 193 17.60 14.51 -6.58
N ASP A 194 18.88 14.64 -6.20
CA ASP A 194 20.01 14.04 -6.91
C ASP A 194 20.07 12.53 -6.77
N THR A 195 19.36 12.00 -5.75
CA THR A 195 19.11 10.57 -5.60
C THR A 195 17.62 10.26 -5.59
N VAL A 196 17.28 9.01 -5.87
CA VAL A 196 15.89 8.55 -5.85
C VAL A 196 15.33 8.43 -4.41
N VAL A 197 16.19 8.42 -3.38
CA VAL A 197 15.82 8.04 -2.01
C VAL A 197 14.85 9.04 -1.39
N SER A 198 15.05 10.34 -1.59
CA SER A 198 14.12 11.37 -1.09
C SER A 198 12.70 11.24 -1.67
N ARG A 199 12.61 10.82 -2.93
CA ARG A 199 11.32 10.54 -3.57
C ARG A 199 10.68 9.29 -3.00
N ILE A 200 11.44 8.19 -2.89
CA ILE A 200 10.95 6.93 -2.29
C ILE A 200 10.48 7.18 -0.85
N TYR A 201 11.18 7.99 -0.08
CA TYR A 201 10.81 8.35 1.29
C TYR A 201 9.42 8.98 1.39
N ARG A 202 9.11 9.92 0.49
CA ARG A 202 7.77 10.52 0.42
C ARG A 202 6.70 9.54 -0.04
N ASP A 203 7.00 8.80 -1.09
CA ASP A 203 6.05 7.91 -1.75
C ASP A 203 5.72 6.65 -0.92
N VAL A 204 6.63 6.21 -0.04
CA VAL A 204 6.43 5.02 0.79
C VAL A 204 5.53 5.27 2.00
N ARG A 205 5.50 6.50 2.51
CA ARG A 205 4.79 6.81 3.76
C ARG A 205 3.29 6.48 3.72
N PRO A 206 2.55 6.75 2.64
CA PRO A 206 1.15 6.37 2.48
C PRO A 206 0.91 4.86 2.48
N PHE A 207 1.91 4.02 2.19
CA PHE A 207 1.73 2.57 2.20
C PHE A 207 1.30 2.01 3.56
N ARG A 208 1.58 2.68 4.66
CA ARG A 208 1.05 2.33 5.98
C ARG A 208 -0.44 2.67 6.17
N ILE A 209 -1.05 3.39 5.21
CA ILE A 209 -2.41 3.94 5.30
C ILE A 209 -3.34 3.27 4.30
N TYR A 210 -3.00 3.27 3.01
CA TYR A 210 -3.89 2.75 1.97
C TYR A 210 -3.97 1.21 1.97
N ASP A 211 -5.00 0.67 1.32
CA ASP A 211 -5.35 -0.75 1.24
C ASP A 211 -5.50 -1.42 2.61
N GLY A 212 -5.89 -0.64 3.59
CA GLY A 212 -6.01 -0.97 5.00
C GLY A 212 -4.81 -0.50 5.81
N PRO A 213 -5.03 0.42 6.76
CA PRO A 213 -3.99 0.85 7.69
C PRO A 213 -3.40 -0.31 8.48
N SER A 214 -2.15 -0.14 8.92
CA SER A 214 -1.45 -1.14 9.75
C SER A 214 -2.28 -1.55 10.98
N GLU A 215 -3.02 -0.62 11.55
CA GLU A 215 -3.89 -0.83 12.72
C GLU A 215 -5.08 -1.73 12.38
N VAL A 216 -5.73 -1.52 11.24
CA VAL A 216 -6.86 -2.36 10.77
C VAL A 216 -6.40 -3.80 10.52
N HIS A 217 -5.23 -3.98 9.93
CA HIS A 217 -4.69 -5.33 9.73
C HIS A 217 -4.32 -6.01 11.05
N ARG A 218 -3.68 -5.29 12.00
CA ARG A 218 -3.38 -5.80 13.33
C ARG A 218 -4.64 -6.21 14.08
N TRP A 219 -5.67 -5.36 14.05
CA TRP A 219 -6.96 -5.71 14.63
C TRP A 219 -7.56 -6.96 13.99
N SER A 220 -7.57 -7.06 12.66
CA SER A 220 -8.08 -8.23 11.93
C SER A 220 -7.32 -9.52 12.28
N ILE A 221 -6.00 -9.46 12.46
CA ILE A 221 -5.16 -10.58 12.90
C ILE A 221 -5.57 -11.03 14.32
N ALA A 222 -5.67 -10.08 15.25
CA ALA A 222 -6.06 -10.34 16.63
C ALA A 222 -7.46 -10.97 16.73
N GLU A 223 -8.45 -10.45 16.00
CA GLU A 223 -9.80 -11.00 15.95
C GLU A 223 -9.83 -12.46 15.46
N ARG A 224 -9.02 -12.80 14.46
CA ARG A 224 -8.92 -14.18 13.98
C ARG A 224 -8.33 -15.11 15.02
N LEU A 225 -7.29 -14.69 15.73
CA LEU A 225 -6.71 -15.46 16.83
C LEU A 225 -7.75 -15.75 17.91
N MET A 226 -8.53 -14.75 18.30
CA MET A 226 -9.58 -14.92 19.30
C MET A 226 -10.70 -15.85 18.82
N ARG A 227 -11.11 -15.76 17.56
CA ARG A 227 -12.11 -16.68 16.97
C ARG A 227 -11.61 -18.12 16.90
N GLN A 228 -10.34 -18.32 16.54
CA GLN A 228 -9.73 -19.67 16.52
C GLN A 228 -9.70 -20.29 17.92
N GLN A 229 -9.37 -19.51 18.96
CA GLN A 229 -9.35 -19.99 20.32
C GLN A 229 -10.74 -20.36 20.84
N ARG A 230 -11.76 -19.55 20.52
CA ARG A 230 -13.16 -19.88 20.88
C ARG A 230 -13.63 -21.20 20.25
N LYS A 231 -13.26 -21.49 19.00
CA LYS A 231 -13.60 -22.75 18.32
C LYS A 231 -12.89 -23.98 18.91
N LYS A 232 -11.76 -23.80 19.60
CA LYS A 232 -11.06 -24.91 20.27
C LYS A 232 -11.62 -25.22 21.65
N ASN A 233 -12.30 -24.25 22.27
CA ASN A 233 -12.83 -24.36 23.64
C ASN A 233 -14.35 -24.67 23.68
N GLY A 234 -15.04 -24.74 22.56
CA GLY A 234 -16.44 -25.14 22.40
C GLY A 234 -16.56 -26.35 21.49
#